data_a220281aca6b19bf409936ee7e61c6b4
#
_entry.id   a220281aca6b19bf409936ee7e61c6b4
#
_cell.length_a   1.000
_cell.length_b   1.000
_cell.length_c   1.000
_cell.angle_alpha   90.00
_cell.angle_beta   90.00
_cell.angle_gamma   90.00
#
_symmetry.space_group_name_H-M   'P 1'
#
loop_
_entity.id
_entity.type
_entity.pdbx_description
1 polymer ?
#
loop_
_entity_poly.entity_id
_entity_poly.type
_entity_poly.pdbx_seq_one_letter_code
_entity_poly.pdbx_strand_id
1 'polypeptide(L)'
;WGTDVTEANRKLYEMQARLLRVFYYNMLWHYFGNVPFYLENLSEPPYTAPQYTADQVYAELIAELEAVIDSKVLPLKYYKTIKEGKEVDDEGQLGRVTQAMAYMVYAEMVMYQNDESRFSKALGYMKELIDSPSFRLNPSFANIWETEGEWCDESIWEINYEQTNNERGWGSPLAVGGTVLPTLISPNSFP
;
A
#
# COMPACT_ATOMS: atom_id res chain seq x y z
N TRP A 1 -7.68 -16.39 -15.48
CA TRP A 1 -8.57 -16.31 -14.32
C TRP A 1 -9.44 -17.58 -14.29
N GLY A 2 -9.61 -18.16 -13.10
CA GLY A 2 -10.52 -19.30 -12.94
C GLY A 2 -11.98 -18.89 -13.20
N THR A 3 -12.81 -19.85 -13.57
CA THR A 3 -14.23 -19.66 -13.84
C THR A 3 -15.05 -19.27 -12.60
N ASP A 4 -14.48 -19.44 -11.41
CA ASP A 4 -15.19 -19.28 -10.13
C ASP A 4 -15.08 -17.86 -9.55
N VAL A 5 -14.37 -16.94 -10.23
CA VAL A 5 -14.22 -15.55 -9.80
C VAL A 5 -15.27 -14.69 -10.49
N THR A 6 -16.10 -14.02 -9.69
CA THR A 6 -17.09 -13.08 -10.23
C THR A 6 -16.42 -11.89 -10.94
N GLU A 7 -17.10 -11.27 -11.89
CA GLU A 7 -16.57 -10.10 -12.61
C GLU A 7 -16.23 -8.94 -11.66
N ALA A 8 -17.03 -8.73 -10.62
CA ALA A 8 -16.79 -7.71 -9.60
C ALA A 8 -15.47 -8.00 -8.83
N ASN A 9 -15.27 -9.25 -8.39
CA ASN A 9 -14.04 -9.63 -7.69
C ASN A 9 -12.82 -9.58 -8.61
N ARG A 10 -12.97 -9.96 -9.88
CA ARG A 10 -11.89 -9.85 -10.87
C ARG A 10 -11.43 -8.40 -11.00
N LYS A 11 -12.37 -7.48 -11.15
CA LYS A 11 -12.07 -6.05 -11.26
C LYS A 11 -11.46 -5.49 -9.97
N LEU A 12 -11.95 -5.93 -8.81
CA LEU A 12 -11.37 -5.55 -7.52
C LEU A 12 -9.91 -6.00 -7.40
N TYR A 13 -9.63 -7.27 -7.71
CA TYR A 13 -8.26 -7.80 -7.64
C TYR A 13 -7.33 -7.15 -8.67
N GLU A 14 -7.84 -6.83 -9.85
CA GLU A 14 -7.08 -6.07 -10.85
C GLU A 14 -6.68 -4.69 -10.31
N MET A 15 -7.61 -3.92 -9.74
CA MET A 15 -7.31 -2.60 -9.20
C MET A 15 -6.36 -2.67 -8.00
N GLN A 16 -6.51 -3.68 -7.15
CA GLN A 16 -5.57 -3.91 -6.04
C GLN A 16 -4.16 -4.21 -6.55
N ALA A 17 -4.01 -5.08 -7.55
CA ALA A 17 -2.71 -5.41 -8.13
C ALA A 17 -2.05 -4.19 -8.81
N ARG A 18 -2.83 -3.39 -9.52
CA ARG A 18 -2.36 -2.16 -10.16
C ARG A 18 -1.89 -1.13 -9.13
N LEU A 19 -2.65 -0.92 -8.06
CA LEU A 19 -2.23 -0.02 -6.98
C LEU A 19 -0.95 -0.49 -6.29
N LEU A 20 -0.81 -1.78 -6.01
CA LEU A 20 0.42 -2.35 -5.46
C LEU A 20 1.60 -2.19 -6.42
N ARG A 21 1.41 -2.36 -7.72
CA ARG A 21 2.45 -2.10 -8.71
C ARG A 21 2.90 -0.64 -8.66
N VAL A 22 1.96 0.31 -8.64
CA VAL A 22 2.28 1.73 -8.49
C VAL A 22 3.06 1.98 -7.21
N PHE A 23 2.61 1.43 -6.09
CA PHE A 23 3.27 1.59 -4.79
C PHE A 23 4.73 1.11 -4.80
N TYR A 24 4.99 -0.10 -5.30
CA TYR A 24 6.36 -0.63 -5.35
C TYR A 24 7.24 0.10 -6.37
N TYR A 25 6.70 0.47 -7.54
CA TYR A 25 7.46 1.28 -8.49
C TYR A 25 7.70 2.70 -7.99
N ASN A 26 6.78 3.28 -7.22
CA ASN A 26 7.00 4.56 -6.54
C ASN A 26 8.21 4.49 -5.61
N MET A 27 8.35 3.40 -4.83
CA MET A 27 9.54 3.18 -4.01
C MET A 27 10.82 3.05 -4.85
N LEU A 28 10.79 2.27 -5.92
CA LEU A 28 11.94 2.13 -6.83
C LEU A 28 12.31 3.46 -7.49
N TRP A 29 11.32 4.24 -7.91
CA TRP A 29 11.52 5.57 -8.49
C TRP A 29 12.16 6.55 -7.50
N HIS A 30 11.71 6.56 -6.24
CA HIS A 30 12.32 7.39 -5.20
C HIS A 30 13.78 7.02 -4.91
N TYR A 31 14.12 5.73 -4.91
CA TYR A 31 15.49 5.29 -4.59
C TYR A 31 16.45 5.35 -5.77
N PHE A 32 15.98 5.04 -6.98
CA PHE A 32 16.86 4.80 -8.12
C PHE A 32 16.60 5.75 -9.30
N GLY A 33 15.51 6.49 -9.31
CA GLY A 33 15.13 7.35 -10.44
C GLY A 33 14.80 6.54 -11.68
N ASN A 34 15.82 6.28 -12.51
CA ASN A 34 15.68 5.48 -13.73
C ASN A 34 15.64 4.00 -13.40
N VAL A 35 14.58 3.30 -13.81
CA VAL A 35 14.40 1.86 -13.55
C VAL A 35 13.88 1.12 -14.77
N PRO A 36 14.17 -0.19 -14.91
CA PRO A 36 13.45 -1.03 -15.87
C PRO A 36 11.96 -1.08 -15.53
N PHE A 37 11.11 -0.88 -16.54
CA PHE A 37 9.68 -0.79 -16.31
C PHE A 37 8.92 -1.95 -16.98
N TYR A 38 8.21 -2.72 -16.18
CA TYR A 38 7.47 -3.91 -16.60
C TYR A 38 5.98 -3.72 -16.38
N LEU A 39 5.19 -3.75 -17.45
CA LEU A 39 3.72 -3.78 -17.39
C LEU A 39 3.16 -5.20 -17.41
N GLU A 40 3.94 -6.14 -17.95
CA GLU A 40 3.58 -7.54 -18.08
C GLU A 40 4.79 -8.45 -17.88
N ASN A 41 4.54 -9.72 -17.59
CA ASN A 41 5.61 -10.71 -17.52
C ASN A 41 6.10 -11.04 -18.92
N LEU A 42 7.42 -10.97 -19.11
CA LEU A 42 8.05 -11.37 -20.36
C LEU A 42 8.06 -12.90 -20.48
N SER A 43 7.53 -13.42 -21.57
CA SER A 43 7.44 -14.87 -21.83
C SER A 43 8.66 -15.44 -22.54
N GLU A 44 9.46 -14.59 -23.19
CA GLU A 44 10.60 -14.98 -24.03
C GLU A 44 11.88 -14.24 -23.62
N PRO A 45 13.06 -14.90 -23.74
CA PRO A 45 14.34 -14.22 -23.57
C PRO A 45 14.55 -13.09 -24.59
N PRO A 46 15.29 -12.04 -24.23
CA PRO A 46 16.03 -11.84 -22.98
C PRO A 46 15.18 -11.21 -21.88
N TYR A 47 14.52 -11.76 -21.06
CA TYR A 47 13.63 -11.30 -19.97
C TYR A 47 14.01 -9.94 -19.33
N THR A 48 14.33 -8.97 -20.19
CA THR A 48 14.78 -7.62 -19.81
C THR A 48 13.87 -6.57 -20.42
N ALA A 49 13.38 -5.64 -19.58
CA ALA A 49 12.67 -4.46 -20.05
C ALA A 49 13.61 -3.28 -20.27
N PRO A 50 13.26 -2.35 -21.16
CA PRO A 50 13.99 -1.09 -21.28
C PRO A 50 13.98 -0.32 -19.95
N GLN A 51 15.08 0.38 -19.67
CA GLN A 51 15.13 1.33 -18.59
C GLN A 51 14.36 2.59 -18.97
N TYR A 52 13.40 2.98 -18.15
CA TYR A 52 12.70 4.26 -18.28
C TYR A 52 13.44 5.33 -17.48
N THR A 53 13.39 6.56 -17.95
CA THR A 53 13.84 7.70 -17.15
C THR A 53 12.89 7.96 -16.00
N ALA A 54 13.38 8.67 -14.97
CA ALA A 54 12.55 9.03 -13.81
C ALA A 54 11.23 9.71 -14.21
N ASP A 55 11.28 10.63 -15.19
CA ASP A 55 10.07 11.32 -15.67
C ASP A 55 9.13 10.38 -16.43
N GLN A 56 9.67 9.43 -17.19
CA GLN A 56 8.84 8.42 -17.86
C GLN A 56 8.17 7.49 -16.85
N VAL A 57 8.92 7.05 -15.81
CA VAL A 57 8.35 6.25 -14.73
C VAL A 57 7.22 7.00 -14.04
N TYR A 58 7.46 8.27 -13.65
CA TYR A 58 6.42 9.10 -13.05
C TYR A 58 5.17 9.20 -13.94
N ALA A 59 5.35 9.48 -15.23
CA ALA A 59 4.23 9.65 -16.16
C ALA A 59 3.37 8.38 -16.26
N GLU A 60 3.98 7.21 -16.34
CA GLU A 60 3.26 5.93 -16.37
C GLU A 60 2.55 5.64 -15.04
N LEU A 61 3.25 5.83 -13.91
CA LEU A 61 2.69 5.54 -12.60
C LEU A 61 1.53 6.46 -12.25
N ILE A 62 1.65 7.76 -12.53
CA ILE A 62 0.58 8.71 -12.19
C ILE A 62 -0.66 8.48 -13.05
N ALA A 63 -0.49 8.15 -14.33
CA ALA A 63 -1.62 7.80 -15.21
C ALA A 63 -2.31 6.51 -14.77
N GLU A 64 -1.54 5.49 -14.38
CA GLU A 64 -2.10 4.25 -13.87
C GLU A 64 -2.85 4.47 -12.56
N LEU A 65 -2.27 5.24 -11.64
CA LEU A 65 -2.88 5.56 -10.36
C LEU A 65 -4.18 6.36 -10.52
N GLU A 66 -4.21 7.33 -11.43
CA GLU A 66 -5.43 8.06 -11.78
C GLU A 66 -6.52 7.11 -12.30
N ALA A 67 -6.17 6.16 -13.17
CA ALA A 67 -7.13 5.17 -13.65
C ALA A 67 -7.67 4.25 -12.54
N VAL A 68 -6.83 3.85 -11.58
CA VAL A 68 -7.26 3.09 -10.40
C VAL A 68 -8.23 3.91 -9.55
N ILE A 69 -7.87 5.15 -9.23
CA ILE A 69 -8.69 6.07 -8.42
C ILE A 69 -10.04 6.34 -9.08
N ASP A 70 -10.03 6.66 -10.37
CA ASP A 70 -11.23 7.02 -11.13
C ASP A 70 -12.15 5.82 -11.36
N SER A 71 -11.64 4.59 -11.29
CA SER A 71 -12.46 3.38 -11.37
C SER A 71 -13.50 3.25 -10.27
N LYS A 72 -13.24 3.85 -9.09
CA LYS A 72 -14.06 3.77 -7.86
C LYS A 72 -14.37 2.34 -7.41
N VAL A 73 -13.52 1.39 -7.77
CA VAL A 73 -13.68 -0.03 -7.44
C VAL A 73 -13.19 -0.35 -6.05
N LEU A 74 -12.09 0.30 -5.63
CA LEU A 74 -11.52 0.08 -4.30
C LEU A 74 -12.41 0.72 -3.22
N PRO A 75 -12.68 0.01 -2.11
CA PRO A 75 -13.35 0.63 -0.98
C PRO A 75 -12.46 1.72 -0.36
N LEU A 76 -13.08 2.72 0.25
CA LEU A 76 -12.35 3.81 0.90
C LEU A 76 -11.49 3.29 2.06
N LYS A 77 -12.03 2.38 2.86
CA LYS A 77 -11.39 1.76 4.02
C LYS A 77 -11.97 0.37 4.25
N TYR A 78 -11.18 -0.55 4.80
CA TYR A 78 -11.67 -1.77 5.45
C TYR A 78 -11.73 -1.56 6.96
N TYR A 79 -12.70 -2.19 7.62
CA TYR A 79 -12.97 -1.98 9.03
C TYR A 79 -12.80 -3.26 9.82
N LYS A 80 -12.41 -3.13 11.07
CA LYS A 80 -12.64 -4.18 12.06
C LYS A 80 -14.15 -4.34 12.28
N THR A 81 -14.61 -5.57 12.32
CA THR A 81 -15.99 -5.91 12.65
C THR A 81 -16.04 -6.49 14.04
N ILE A 82 -17.11 -6.23 14.80
CA ILE A 82 -17.32 -6.88 16.09
C ILE A 82 -18.23 -8.07 15.88
N LYS A 83 -17.74 -9.29 16.11
CA LYS A 83 -18.53 -10.53 16.14
C LYS A 83 -18.41 -11.14 17.53
N GLU A 84 -19.55 -11.47 18.16
CA GLU A 84 -19.61 -12.08 19.50
C GLU A 84 -18.81 -11.31 20.57
N GLY A 85 -18.80 -9.97 20.48
CA GLY A 85 -18.08 -9.10 21.42
C GLY A 85 -16.56 -9.06 21.25
N LYS A 86 -16.03 -9.66 20.17
CA LYS A 86 -14.62 -9.59 19.80
C LYS A 86 -14.44 -8.82 18.50
N GLU A 87 -13.39 -8.02 18.43
CA GLU A 87 -12.95 -7.44 17.16
C GLU A 87 -12.42 -8.54 16.24
N VAL A 88 -12.91 -8.54 15.02
CA VAL A 88 -12.43 -9.39 13.93
C VAL A 88 -12.23 -8.51 12.70
N ASP A 89 -11.40 -8.94 11.80
CA ASP A 89 -11.24 -8.22 10.55
C ASP A 89 -12.52 -8.29 9.68
N ASP A 90 -12.61 -7.47 8.68
CA ASP A 90 -13.71 -7.46 7.72
C ASP A 90 -13.57 -8.66 6.76
N GLU A 91 -13.89 -9.86 7.26
CA GLU A 91 -13.80 -11.14 6.53
C GLU A 91 -12.42 -11.39 5.90
N GLY A 92 -11.33 -11.03 6.59
CA GLY A 92 -9.97 -11.18 6.11
C GLY A 92 -9.57 -10.12 5.06
N GLN A 93 -10.22 -8.96 5.08
CA GLN A 93 -9.91 -7.88 4.15
C GLN A 93 -8.93 -6.84 4.70
N LEU A 94 -8.70 -6.82 6.02
CA LEU A 94 -7.70 -5.93 6.61
C LEU A 94 -6.31 -6.17 6.00
N GLY A 95 -5.55 -5.11 5.77
CA GLY A 95 -4.27 -5.16 5.06
C GLY A 95 -4.37 -5.09 3.53
N ARG A 96 -5.57 -5.22 2.95
CA ARG A 96 -5.74 -4.96 1.52
C ARG A 96 -5.66 -3.47 1.21
N VAL A 97 -5.17 -3.17 0.02
CA VAL A 97 -5.06 -1.78 -0.45
C VAL A 97 -6.43 -1.15 -0.68
N THR A 98 -6.53 0.14 -0.42
CA THR A 98 -7.78 0.91 -0.40
C THR A 98 -7.70 2.15 -1.27
N GLN A 99 -8.85 2.77 -1.52
CA GLN A 99 -8.93 4.07 -2.19
C GLN A 99 -8.18 5.15 -1.41
N ALA A 100 -8.25 5.12 -0.06
CA ALA A 100 -7.52 6.07 0.78
C ALA A 100 -6.00 5.94 0.62
N MET A 101 -5.47 4.71 0.55
CA MET A 101 -4.07 4.47 0.23
C MET A 101 -3.71 5.05 -1.15
N ALA A 102 -4.56 4.85 -2.17
CA ALA A 102 -4.33 5.41 -3.50
C ALA A 102 -4.25 6.94 -3.47
N TYR A 103 -5.08 7.60 -2.68
CA TYR A 103 -5.06 9.06 -2.50
C TYR A 103 -3.75 9.54 -1.84
N MET A 104 -3.27 8.82 -0.83
CA MET A 104 -2.00 9.15 -0.16
C MET A 104 -0.81 8.99 -1.11
N VAL A 105 -0.74 7.87 -1.84
CA VAL A 105 0.32 7.62 -2.84
C VAL A 105 0.28 8.69 -3.94
N TYR A 106 -0.93 9.10 -4.37
CA TYR A 106 -1.08 10.17 -5.35
C TYR A 106 -0.50 11.51 -4.86
N ALA A 107 -0.87 11.90 -3.64
CA ALA A 107 -0.37 13.14 -3.06
C ALA A 107 1.16 13.11 -2.88
N GLU A 108 1.72 12.01 -2.40
CA GLU A 108 3.16 11.81 -2.26
C GLU A 108 3.88 11.95 -3.61
N MET A 109 3.44 11.22 -4.64
CA MET A 109 4.04 11.26 -5.98
C MET A 109 4.00 12.64 -6.59
N VAL A 110 2.85 13.31 -6.52
CA VAL A 110 2.65 14.67 -7.06
C VAL A 110 3.54 15.69 -6.36
N MET A 111 3.66 15.60 -5.04
CA MET A 111 4.52 16.48 -4.25
C MET A 111 6.01 16.20 -4.51
N TYR A 112 6.41 14.94 -4.59
CA TYR A 112 7.80 14.57 -4.84
C TYR A 112 8.28 15.01 -6.23
N GLN A 113 7.45 14.83 -7.27
CA GLN A 113 7.72 15.30 -8.63
C GLN A 113 7.63 16.82 -8.76
N ASN A 114 7.01 17.50 -7.79
CA ASN A 114 6.63 18.91 -7.89
C ASN A 114 5.71 19.21 -9.10
N ASP A 115 4.75 18.32 -9.35
CA ASP A 115 3.78 18.49 -10.44
C ASP A 115 2.65 19.45 -10.02
N GLU A 116 2.92 20.76 -10.17
CA GLU A 116 1.98 21.82 -9.80
C GLU A 116 0.62 21.70 -10.50
N SER A 117 0.58 21.10 -11.69
CA SER A 117 -0.66 20.92 -12.45
C SER A 117 -1.66 20.02 -11.74
N ARG A 118 -1.19 19.15 -10.85
CA ARG A 118 -1.97 18.17 -10.08
C ARG A 118 -2.17 18.52 -8.61
N PHE A 119 -1.60 19.61 -8.12
CA PHE A 119 -1.74 19.99 -6.70
C PHE A 119 -3.19 20.17 -6.26
N SER A 120 -4.03 20.80 -7.09
CA SER A 120 -5.46 20.97 -6.77
C SER A 120 -6.20 19.63 -6.67
N LYS A 121 -5.84 18.65 -7.51
CA LYS A 121 -6.44 17.31 -7.49
C LYS A 121 -5.98 16.55 -6.23
N ALA A 122 -4.69 16.60 -5.90
CA ALA A 122 -4.15 16.03 -4.68
C ALA A 122 -4.80 16.60 -3.42
N LEU A 123 -4.93 17.94 -3.36
CA LEU A 123 -5.64 18.61 -2.26
C LEU A 123 -7.10 18.17 -2.15
N GLY A 124 -7.78 17.94 -3.27
CA GLY A 124 -9.14 17.40 -3.30
C GLY A 124 -9.24 16.05 -2.63
N TYR A 125 -8.32 15.14 -2.94
CA TYR A 125 -8.26 13.80 -2.32
C TYR A 125 -7.97 13.88 -0.81
N MET A 126 -7.04 14.76 -0.40
CA MET A 126 -6.75 14.94 1.03
C MET A 126 -7.97 15.48 1.79
N LYS A 127 -8.71 16.42 1.21
CA LYS A 127 -9.96 16.92 1.80
C LYS A 127 -11.01 15.82 1.90
N GLU A 128 -11.15 14.96 0.88
CA GLU A 128 -12.08 13.82 0.92
C GLU A 128 -11.78 12.90 2.11
N LEU A 129 -10.48 12.65 2.43
CA LEU A 129 -10.10 11.88 3.60
C LEU A 129 -10.40 12.60 4.92
N ILE A 130 -10.04 13.89 5.02
CA ILE A 130 -10.22 14.69 6.23
C ILE A 130 -11.72 14.86 6.57
N ASP A 131 -12.55 15.07 5.56
CA ASP A 131 -13.99 15.28 5.72
C ASP A 131 -14.74 13.94 5.87
N SER A 132 -14.10 12.80 5.64
CA SER A 132 -14.70 11.48 5.75
C SER A 132 -14.92 11.10 7.21
N PRO A 133 -16.09 10.56 7.58
CA PRO A 133 -16.30 9.99 8.91
C PRO A 133 -15.49 8.73 9.20
N SER A 134 -14.85 8.16 8.16
CA SER A 134 -14.06 6.93 8.25
C SER A 134 -12.69 7.13 8.87
N PHE A 135 -12.21 8.37 8.94
CA PHE A 135 -10.88 8.71 9.44
C PHE A 135 -10.98 9.80 10.50
N ARG A 136 -10.21 9.63 11.57
CA ARG A 136 -10.06 10.62 12.63
C ARG A 136 -8.77 10.35 13.39
N LEU A 137 -8.18 11.40 13.94
CA LEU A 137 -7.00 11.26 14.78
C LEU A 137 -7.33 10.44 16.04
N ASN A 138 -6.42 9.54 16.39
CA ASN A 138 -6.53 8.79 17.64
C ASN A 138 -6.30 9.75 18.82
N PRO A 139 -7.15 9.74 19.85
CA PRO A 139 -7.00 10.63 21.00
C PRO A 139 -5.72 10.36 21.82
N SER A 140 -5.14 9.17 21.68
CA SER A 140 -3.89 8.77 22.32
C SER A 140 -2.83 8.45 21.28
N PHE A 141 -1.81 9.31 21.16
CA PHE A 141 -0.67 9.06 20.29
C PHE A 141 0.07 7.76 20.65
N ALA A 142 0.16 7.44 21.95
CA ALA A 142 0.82 6.22 22.42
C ALA A 142 0.08 4.97 21.92
N ASN A 143 -1.25 4.99 21.91
CA ASN A 143 -2.06 3.84 21.51
C ASN A 143 -1.88 3.45 20.03
N ILE A 144 -1.45 4.37 19.16
CA ILE A 144 -1.20 4.07 17.73
C ILE A 144 -0.08 3.02 17.57
N TRP A 145 0.84 2.95 18.55
CA TRP A 145 2.00 2.08 18.52
C TRP A 145 1.82 0.76 19.29
N GLU A 146 0.65 0.57 19.86
CA GLU A 146 0.29 -0.65 20.58
C GLU A 146 -0.57 -1.56 19.69
N THR A 147 -0.60 -2.85 20.01
CA THR A 147 -1.41 -3.84 19.26
C THR A 147 -2.89 -3.47 19.22
N GLU A 148 -3.40 -2.86 20.30
CA GLU A 148 -4.78 -2.38 20.38
C GLU A 148 -5.06 -1.23 19.42
N GLY A 149 -4.03 -0.47 19.04
CA GLY A 149 -4.12 0.63 18.09
C GLY A 149 -4.07 0.21 16.63
N GLU A 150 -3.73 -1.04 16.32
CA GLU A 150 -3.73 -1.55 14.95
C GLU A 150 -5.10 -1.36 14.29
N TRP A 151 -5.11 -0.89 13.04
CA TRP A 151 -6.32 -0.62 12.25
C TRP A 151 -7.28 0.38 12.89
N CYS A 152 -6.76 1.29 13.73
CA CYS A 152 -7.57 2.36 14.30
C CYS A 152 -8.09 3.33 13.23
N ASP A 153 -8.95 4.28 13.65
CA ASP A 153 -9.55 5.22 12.69
C ASP A 153 -8.54 6.21 12.09
N GLU A 154 -7.35 6.37 12.68
CA GLU A 154 -6.26 7.18 12.10
C GLU A 154 -5.50 6.40 11.02
N SER A 155 -5.47 5.09 11.10
CA SER A 155 -4.75 4.24 10.15
C SER A 155 -5.42 4.24 8.77
N ILE A 156 -4.65 4.58 7.75
CA ILE A 156 -5.08 4.55 6.35
C ILE A 156 -4.80 3.18 5.74
N TRP A 157 -3.60 2.64 5.99
CA TRP A 157 -3.18 1.33 5.54
C TRP A 157 -1.97 0.86 6.37
N GLU A 158 -1.95 -0.42 6.70
CA GLU A 158 -0.90 -1.03 7.52
C GLU A 158 -0.34 -2.28 6.88
N ILE A 159 0.95 -2.51 7.12
CA ILE A 159 1.62 -3.78 6.85
C ILE A 159 1.93 -4.41 8.19
N ASN A 160 1.11 -5.36 8.61
CA ASN A 160 1.30 -6.04 9.88
C ASN A 160 2.29 -7.19 9.75
N TYR A 161 3.09 -7.37 10.77
CA TYR A 161 4.08 -8.43 10.89
C TYR A 161 3.65 -9.42 11.96
N GLU A 162 3.78 -10.71 11.68
CA GLU A 162 3.41 -11.75 12.62
C GLU A 162 4.58 -12.10 13.55
N GLN A 163 4.31 -12.20 14.86
CA GLN A 163 5.33 -12.56 15.86
C GLN A 163 5.67 -14.05 15.89
N THR A 164 4.76 -14.91 15.47
CA THR A 164 4.84 -16.36 15.71
C THR A 164 5.77 -17.10 14.77
N ASN A 165 6.26 -16.46 13.72
CA ASN A 165 7.05 -17.11 12.70
C ASN A 165 8.56 -16.93 12.91
N ASN A 166 9.07 -17.41 14.06
CA ASN A 166 10.47 -17.30 14.47
C ASN A 166 11.45 -18.17 13.65
N GLU A 167 10.96 -19.03 12.75
CA GLU A 167 11.80 -19.99 12.03
C GLU A 167 12.53 -19.39 10.81
N ARG A 168 12.29 -18.13 10.50
CA ARG A 168 12.87 -17.49 9.32
C ARG A 168 14.07 -16.63 9.72
N GLY A 169 15.21 -17.30 9.88
CA GLY A 169 16.48 -16.63 10.16
C GLY A 169 17.08 -15.91 8.96
N TRP A 170 18.13 -15.18 9.20
CA TRP A 170 19.01 -14.61 8.17
C TRP A 170 19.37 -15.64 7.12
N GLY A 171 19.19 -15.34 5.86
CA GLY A 171 19.54 -16.21 4.73
C GLY A 171 18.39 -17.00 4.13
N SER A 172 17.18 -16.92 4.67
CA SER A 172 16.01 -17.43 3.97
C SER A 172 15.46 -16.36 3.01
N PRO A 173 15.43 -16.60 1.70
CA PRO A 173 14.84 -15.65 0.75
C PRO A 173 13.32 -15.50 0.94
N LEU A 174 12.72 -16.36 1.74
CA LEU A 174 11.30 -16.34 2.11
C LEU A 174 11.08 -15.72 3.50
N ALA A 175 12.13 -15.17 4.12
CA ALA A 175 11.99 -14.54 5.40
C ALA A 175 10.97 -13.42 5.25
N VAL A 176 10.01 -13.34 6.07
CA VAL A 176 9.98 -12.37 7.12
C VAL A 176 8.63 -12.41 7.80
N GLY A 177 8.52 -13.13 8.89
CA GLY A 177 7.59 -12.74 9.93
C GLY A 177 8.34 -11.75 10.83
N GLY A 178 7.92 -10.50 10.87
CA GLY A 178 8.54 -9.48 11.70
C GLY A 178 9.81 -8.85 11.10
N THR A 179 10.16 -7.70 11.61
CA THR A 179 11.37 -7.00 11.21
C THR A 179 12.56 -7.43 12.08
N VAL A 180 13.68 -7.72 11.46
CA VAL A 180 14.94 -7.97 12.17
C VAL A 180 15.66 -6.66 12.55
N LEU A 181 15.17 -5.52 12.07
CA LEU A 181 15.77 -4.21 12.36
C LEU A 181 15.93 -3.91 13.86
N PRO A 182 14.92 -4.14 14.73
CA PRO A 182 15.11 -3.94 16.16
C PRO A 182 16.25 -4.77 16.73
N THR A 183 16.40 -6.02 16.28
CA THR A 183 17.49 -6.90 16.73
C THR A 183 18.86 -6.43 16.22
N LEU A 184 18.91 -5.81 15.03
CA LEU A 184 20.15 -5.30 14.45
C LEU A 184 20.63 -4.00 15.06
N ILE A 185 19.71 -3.12 15.41
CA ILE A 185 20.02 -1.77 15.92
C ILE A 185 19.92 -1.66 17.44
N SER A 186 19.28 -2.64 18.09
CA SER A 186 19.19 -2.68 19.56
C SER A 186 20.48 -3.23 20.17
N PRO A 187 20.94 -2.67 21.28
CA PRO A 187 21.98 -3.31 22.09
C PRO A 187 21.56 -4.72 22.51
N ASN A 188 22.49 -5.68 22.51
CA ASN A 188 22.22 -7.09 22.85
C ASN A 188 21.64 -7.34 24.26
N SER A 189 21.44 -6.31 25.05
CA SER A 189 20.90 -6.38 26.40
C SER A 189 19.61 -5.60 26.60
N PHE A 190 18.94 -5.23 25.50
CA PHE A 190 17.63 -4.61 25.62
C PHE A 190 16.58 -5.72 25.81
N PRO A 191 15.77 -5.67 26.90
CA PRO A 191 14.76 -6.68 27.18
C PRO A 191 13.63 -6.66 26.14
#